data_950ac371b244e74a3edfacf4b50e434d
#
_entry.id   950ac371b244e74a3edfacf4b50e434d
#
_cell.length_a   1.000
_cell.length_b   1.000
_cell.length_c   1.000
_cell.angle_alpha   90.00
_cell.angle_beta   90.00
_cell.angle_gamma   90.00
#
_symmetry.space_group_name_H-M   'P 1'
#
loop_
_entity.id
_entity.type
_entity.pdbx_description
1 polymer ?
#
loop_
_entity_poly.entity_id
_entity_poly.type
_entity_poly.pdbx_seq_one_letter_code
_entity_poly.pdbx_strand_id
1 'polypeptide(L)'
;MPRASLIRQAPTRLRGAVCHCLLLGALASGQASAELAADPLDVYETLPVPYPAHWIFVHDAAFFHMFEGKMILLDPTRQEKTEQYKGMLNTSFLAPFARSDLRRELYAVDLFYSRGWTGERTDVVTIYDQATLEKIDEIVLPFAKRSMTMPEKFAAQLIDHDRFLLVFNMNPATSVSVVDVARRAFVTEIEIPACALTYPTGPRGFSTLCGDGSMVSVQLDADGRLKSRERVAAFFDPGVDPLFEEGTIIEGVGYFPTFHGDVQEIDFRGDTATVGQRWSLVSERQRAMNWRPGGHQITAADKRGRLYVLMQPDGGEGTHKDGGSEVWVYDVAERARVQRTPLQHWGNSIAVTAGTKPQLIVNNPEDMTIDVYDARSGTLERTLEDFGMETSFLVYTMHQGE
;
A
#
# COMPACT_ATOMS: atom_id res chain seq x y z
N MET A 1 57.67 22.63 38.99
CA MET A 1 59.00 23.29 39.13
C MET A 1 59.56 23.60 37.76
N PRO A 2 60.19 24.71 37.53
CA PRO A 2 59.90 26.08 37.89
C PRO A 2 59.93 27.03 36.66
N ARG A 3 59.31 28.15 36.86
CA ARG A 3 59.81 29.55 36.79
C ARG A 3 60.02 30.16 35.36
N ALA A 4 59.27 31.16 35.05
CA ALA A 4 59.40 32.57 35.40
C ALA A 4 60.49 33.27 34.55
N SER A 5 60.33 34.39 33.93
CA SER A 5 60.17 35.76 34.41
C SER A 5 60.18 36.71 33.22
N LEU A 6 59.35 37.69 33.19
CA LEU A 6 59.54 39.08 33.53
C LEU A 6 60.60 39.84 32.66
N ILE A 7 60.21 40.98 32.08
CA ILE A 7 60.63 42.34 32.42
C ILE A 7 60.35 43.27 31.23
N ARG A 8 59.45 44.29 31.40
CA ARG A 8 59.60 45.75 31.53
C ARG A 8 60.35 46.42 30.38
N GLN A 9 59.99 47.53 29.87
CA GLN A 9 59.50 48.79 30.35
C GLN A 9 59.26 49.75 29.14
N ALA A 10 58.34 50.68 29.29
CA ALA A 10 58.15 51.91 28.50
C ALA A 10 59.28 52.95 28.88
N PRO A 11 59.30 54.22 28.39
CA PRO A 11 58.28 55.06 27.74
C PRO A 11 58.87 56.00 26.66
N THR A 12 58.15 56.87 25.98
CA THR A 12 58.11 58.33 26.05
C THR A 12 57.46 59.01 24.85
N ARG A 13 56.52 59.79 25.12
CA ARG A 13 56.06 61.07 24.54
C ARG A 13 56.63 61.58 23.26
N LEU A 14 55.81 62.06 22.28
CA LEU A 14 55.72 63.50 21.94
C LEU A 14 54.45 63.86 21.16
N ARG A 15 54.06 65.11 21.40
CA ARG A 15 52.82 65.78 20.97
C ARG A 15 52.85 66.14 19.48
N GLY A 16 51.66 66.15 18.87
CA GLY A 16 51.41 66.82 17.59
C GLY A 16 49.92 66.87 17.31
N ALA A 17 49.31 67.98 17.60
CA ALA A 17 47.91 68.27 17.26
C ALA A 17 47.79 68.59 15.78
N VAL A 18 46.97 67.86 15.04
CA VAL A 18 46.47 68.36 13.72
C VAL A 18 44.96 67.98 13.67
N CYS A 19 44.23 69.06 13.59
CA CYS A 19 42.77 69.05 13.43
C CYS A 19 42.45 68.60 11.96
N HIS A 20 41.76 67.50 11.76
CA HIS A 20 41.13 67.18 10.50
C HIS A 20 39.69 66.77 10.72
N CYS A 21 38.81 67.53 10.14
CA CYS A 21 37.40 67.24 10.00
C CYS A 21 37.20 65.90 9.31
N LEU A 22 36.67 64.90 10.02
CA LEU A 22 36.20 63.67 9.45
C LEU A 22 34.74 63.82 9.06
N LEU A 23 34.49 63.89 7.76
CA LEU A 23 33.18 63.58 7.17
C LEU A 23 32.88 62.11 7.43
N LEU A 24 31.92 61.84 8.30
CA LEU A 24 31.29 60.52 8.45
C LEU A 24 30.38 60.28 7.23
N GLY A 25 30.90 59.66 6.21
CA GLY A 25 30.09 59.00 5.18
C GLY A 25 29.51 57.71 5.75
N ALA A 26 28.24 57.73 6.12
CA ALA A 26 27.50 56.52 6.43
C ALA A 26 27.34 55.69 5.16
N LEU A 27 28.19 54.67 4.99
CA LEU A 27 27.95 53.58 4.02
C LEU A 27 26.77 52.75 4.59
N ALA A 28 25.56 53.10 4.17
CA ALA A 28 24.43 52.22 4.23
C ALA A 28 24.68 51.03 3.29
N SER A 29 25.26 49.96 3.80
CA SER A 29 25.27 48.66 3.11
C SER A 29 23.83 48.16 3.05
N GLY A 30 23.09 48.58 2.04
CA GLY A 30 21.84 47.94 1.68
C GLY A 30 22.16 46.48 1.31
N GLN A 31 21.82 45.58 2.17
CA GLN A 31 21.71 44.19 1.75
C GLN A 31 20.59 44.14 0.71
N ALA A 32 20.96 44.14 -0.56
CA ALA A 32 20.05 43.72 -1.60
C ALA A 32 19.79 42.23 -1.37
N SER A 33 18.70 41.91 -0.70
CA SER A 33 18.12 40.59 -0.85
C SER A 33 17.79 40.43 -2.33
N ALA A 34 18.67 39.77 -3.07
CA ALA A 34 18.28 39.26 -4.37
C ALA A 34 17.21 38.21 -4.11
N GLU A 35 15.97 38.61 -4.21
CA GLU A 35 14.86 37.68 -4.27
C GLU A 35 15.09 36.88 -5.56
N LEU A 36 15.43 35.60 -5.42
CA LEU A 36 15.55 34.71 -6.57
C LEU A 36 14.19 34.74 -7.28
N ALA A 37 14.20 34.99 -8.57
CA ALA A 37 12.98 34.81 -9.35
C ALA A 37 12.46 33.39 -9.11
N ALA A 38 11.17 33.28 -8.84
CA ALA A 38 10.56 31.97 -8.76
C ALA A 38 10.85 31.22 -10.05
N ASP A 39 11.32 29.98 -9.93
CA ASP A 39 11.47 29.12 -11.09
C ASP A 39 10.13 29.09 -11.85
N PRO A 40 10.14 29.14 -13.19
CA PRO A 40 8.91 28.97 -13.94
C PRO A 40 8.32 27.64 -13.54
N LEU A 41 7.05 27.65 -13.12
CA LEU A 41 6.31 26.42 -12.85
C LEU A 41 6.41 25.54 -14.09
N ASP A 42 6.97 24.34 -13.93
CA ASP A 42 6.99 23.35 -14.99
C ASP A 42 5.54 23.11 -15.45
N VAL A 43 5.35 22.89 -16.73
CA VAL A 43 4.03 22.52 -17.27
C VAL A 43 3.81 21.07 -16.90
N TYR A 44 3.09 20.81 -15.80
CA TYR A 44 2.66 19.47 -15.43
C TYR A 44 1.51 19.07 -16.32
N GLU A 45 1.65 17.94 -17.00
CA GLU A 45 0.50 17.32 -17.66
C GLU A 45 -0.46 16.80 -16.56
N THR A 46 -1.70 17.23 -16.67
CA THR A 46 -2.77 16.72 -15.78
C THR A 46 -3.14 15.31 -16.21
N LEU A 47 -3.12 14.38 -15.29
CA LEU A 47 -3.51 12.99 -15.53
C LEU A 47 -5.01 12.88 -15.83
N PRO A 48 -5.43 11.95 -16.70
CA PRO A 48 -6.85 11.70 -16.94
C PRO A 48 -7.50 11.11 -15.68
N VAL A 49 -8.69 11.62 -15.30
CA VAL A 49 -9.49 11.08 -14.20
C VAL A 49 -10.91 10.82 -14.72
N PRO A 50 -11.41 9.56 -14.61
CA PRO A 50 -10.75 8.39 -14.01
C PRO A 50 -9.53 7.93 -14.82
N TYR A 51 -8.61 7.25 -14.15
CA TYR A 51 -7.45 6.67 -14.83
C TYR A 51 -7.87 5.59 -15.85
N PRO A 52 -7.11 5.41 -16.95
CA PRO A 52 -7.34 4.31 -17.86
C PRO A 52 -7.34 2.96 -17.14
N ALA A 53 -8.30 2.12 -17.47
CA ALA A 53 -8.56 0.86 -16.76
C ALA A 53 -7.39 -0.16 -16.74
N HIS A 54 -6.40 0.03 -17.63
CA HIS A 54 -5.21 -0.80 -17.72
C HIS A 54 -4.02 -0.27 -16.91
N TRP A 55 -4.10 0.95 -16.35
CA TRP A 55 -3.03 1.47 -15.49
C TRP A 55 -2.98 0.73 -14.17
N ILE A 56 -1.82 0.78 -13.52
CA ILE A 56 -1.58 0.15 -12.23
C ILE A 56 -0.79 1.08 -11.31
N PHE A 57 -1.03 0.96 -10.01
CA PHE A 57 -0.09 1.45 -9.01
C PHE A 57 0.75 0.29 -8.50
N VAL A 58 2.04 0.54 -8.37
CA VAL A 58 2.99 -0.38 -7.75
C VAL A 58 3.50 0.23 -6.45
N HIS A 59 3.38 -0.49 -5.36
CA HIS A 59 3.93 -0.07 -4.07
C HIS A 59 5.40 -0.51 -3.98
N ASP A 60 6.31 0.43 -4.13
CA ASP A 60 7.72 0.27 -3.78
C ASP A 60 7.90 0.70 -2.32
N ALA A 61 8.13 -0.27 -1.45
CA ALA A 61 8.17 -0.04 -0.01
C ALA A 61 9.54 0.45 0.49
N ALA A 62 10.55 0.54 -0.36
CA ALA A 62 11.93 0.86 0.01
C ALA A 62 12.40 0.06 1.26
N PHE A 63 12.17 -1.26 1.22
CA PHE A 63 12.24 -2.15 2.38
C PHE A 63 13.60 -2.12 3.09
N PHE A 64 14.69 -2.02 2.35
CA PHE A 64 16.04 -2.05 2.92
C PHE A 64 16.44 -0.74 3.59
N HIS A 65 15.80 0.39 3.23
CA HIS A 65 16.00 1.67 3.90
C HIS A 65 15.05 1.88 5.08
N MET A 66 13.87 1.28 5.07
CA MET A 66 12.82 1.35 6.10
C MET A 66 12.42 2.79 6.49
N PHE A 67 12.56 3.73 5.58
CA PHE A 67 12.33 5.15 5.84
C PHE A 67 11.20 5.74 5.02
N GLU A 68 11.13 5.41 3.75
CA GLU A 68 10.13 5.90 2.80
C GLU A 68 9.55 4.75 1.97
N GLY A 69 8.52 5.06 1.20
CA GLY A 69 7.94 4.23 0.17
C GLY A 69 7.42 5.08 -0.96
N LYS A 70 6.98 4.47 -2.03
CA LYS A 70 6.41 5.12 -3.20
C LYS A 70 5.24 4.33 -3.76
N MET A 71 4.24 5.05 -4.22
CA MET A 71 3.20 4.51 -5.08
C MET A 71 3.48 4.99 -6.50
N ILE A 72 3.91 4.10 -7.36
CA ILE A 72 4.35 4.39 -8.72
C ILE A 72 3.21 4.07 -9.69
N LEU A 73 2.76 5.06 -10.45
CA LEU A 73 1.70 4.90 -11.44
C LEU A 73 2.29 4.56 -12.80
N LEU A 74 1.89 3.41 -13.35
CA LEU A 74 2.41 2.87 -14.59
C LEU A 74 1.31 2.55 -15.60
N ASP A 75 1.65 2.70 -16.88
CA ASP A 75 0.91 2.14 -18.00
C ASP A 75 1.63 0.88 -18.52
N PRO A 76 1.20 -0.32 -18.13
CA PRO A 76 1.86 -1.56 -18.51
C PRO A 76 1.66 -1.94 -19.99
N THR A 77 0.87 -1.16 -20.76
CA THR A 77 0.63 -1.43 -22.18
C THR A 77 1.72 -0.84 -23.09
N ARG A 78 2.54 0.09 -22.57
CA ARG A 78 3.54 0.81 -23.34
C ARG A 78 4.84 0.02 -23.49
N GLN A 79 5.55 0.27 -24.61
CA GLN A 79 6.85 -0.34 -24.88
C GLN A 79 8.00 0.51 -24.30
N GLU A 80 7.92 1.81 -24.53
CA GLU A 80 8.96 2.75 -24.12
C GLU A 80 8.84 3.08 -22.63
N LYS A 81 9.95 3.02 -21.89
CA LYS A 81 10.00 3.29 -20.44
C LYS A 81 9.45 4.68 -20.09
N THR A 82 9.74 5.69 -20.89
CA THR A 82 9.22 7.05 -20.70
C THR A 82 7.72 7.15 -20.87
N GLU A 83 7.11 6.24 -21.62
CA GLU A 83 5.65 6.16 -21.78
C GLU A 83 4.99 5.27 -20.73
N GLN A 84 5.74 4.36 -20.10
CA GLN A 84 5.24 3.49 -19.03
C GLN A 84 4.99 4.29 -17.75
N TYR A 85 5.94 5.14 -17.38
CA TYR A 85 5.84 5.95 -16.16
C TYR A 85 4.84 7.10 -16.33
N LYS A 86 3.88 7.21 -15.40
CA LYS A 86 2.85 8.26 -15.41
C LYS A 86 2.97 9.23 -14.23
N GLY A 87 3.63 8.82 -13.17
CA GLY A 87 3.85 9.63 -11.98
C GLY A 87 4.07 8.78 -10.74
N MET A 88 4.29 9.43 -9.62
CA MET A 88 4.42 8.76 -8.33
C MET A 88 3.97 9.64 -7.18
N LEU A 89 3.61 9.00 -6.07
CA LEU A 89 3.41 9.61 -4.77
C LEU A 89 4.55 9.18 -3.85
N ASN A 90 5.06 10.09 -3.04
CA ASN A 90 5.90 9.72 -1.92
C ASN A 90 5.01 9.26 -0.77
N THR A 91 5.35 8.15 -0.14
CA THR A 91 4.68 7.64 1.04
C THR A 91 5.69 7.38 2.14
N SER A 92 5.22 7.15 3.34
CA SER A 92 6.07 6.59 4.39
C SER A 92 6.29 5.09 4.17
N PHE A 93 7.25 4.53 4.87
CA PHE A 93 7.53 3.09 4.85
C PHE A 93 6.27 2.25 5.11
N LEU A 94 5.99 1.28 4.25
CA LEU A 94 4.85 0.36 4.32
C LEU A 94 3.48 1.05 4.46
N ALA A 95 3.28 2.18 3.80
CA ALA A 95 2.02 2.91 3.88
C ALA A 95 0.87 2.13 3.22
N PRO A 96 -0.19 1.76 3.97
CA PRO A 96 -1.42 1.28 3.36
C PRO A 96 -2.00 2.33 2.39
N PHE A 97 -2.58 1.86 1.30
CA PHE A 97 -3.03 2.72 0.22
C PHE A 97 -4.48 2.41 -0.17
N ALA A 98 -5.24 3.45 -0.45
CA ALA A 98 -6.59 3.34 -1.00
C ALA A 98 -6.83 4.43 -2.05
N ARG A 99 -7.78 4.18 -2.96
CA ARG A 99 -8.15 5.11 -4.04
C ARG A 99 -9.65 5.25 -4.13
N SER A 100 -10.13 6.48 -4.31
CA SER A 100 -11.53 6.80 -4.56
C SER A 100 -11.70 7.51 -5.89
N ASP A 101 -12.26 6.84 -6.88
CA ASP A 101 -12.63 7.47 -8.16
C ASP A 101 -13.80 8.43 -7.99
N LEU A 102 -14.72 8.10 -7.07
CA LEU A 102 -15.86 8.96 -6.75
C LEU A 102 -15.41 10.34 -6.22
N ARG A 103 -14.36 10.35 -5.38
CA ARG A 103 -13.83 11.56 -4.78
C ARG A 103 -12.67 12.17 -5.56
N ARG A 104 -12.13 11.43 -6.51
CA ARG A 104 -10.92 11.76 -7.29
C ARG A 104 -9.71 11.96 -6.37
N GLU A 105 -9.60 11.11 -5.34
CA GLU A 105 -8.59 11.22 -4.30
C GLU A 105 -7.84 9.90 -4.12
N LEU A 106 -6.58 10.02 -3.71
CA LEU A 106 -5.73 8.92 -3.29
C LEU A 106 -5.38 9.11 -1.81
N TYR A 107 -5.32 8.01 -1.08
CA TYR A 107 -5.07 8.02 0.36
C TYR A 107 -3.86 7.13 0.67
N ALA A 108 -2.85 7.71 1.31
CA ALA A 108 -1.74 6.97 1.90
C ALA A 108 -1.83 7.09 3.42
N VAL A 109 -1.77 5.97 4.12
CA VAL A 109 -1.75 6.00 5.59
C VAL A 109 -0.30 6.05 6.03
N ASP A 110 0.18 7.26 6.23
CA ASP A 110 1.57 7.57 6.50
C ASP A 110 1.90 7.63 7.99
N LEU A 111 3.18 7.49 8.28
CA LEU A 111 3.76 7.79 9.59
C LEU A 111 5.00 8.64 9.41
N PHE A 112 5.16 9.61 10.27
CA PHE A 112 6.30 10.50 10.26
C PHE A 112 6.93 10.59 11.65
N TYR A 113 8.26 10.74 11.68
CA TYR A 113 8.99 11.02 12.90
C TYR A 113 9.56 12.44 12.86
N SER A 114 9.54 13.14 13.97
CA SER A 114 9.95 14.56 14.03
C SER A 114 11.41 14.81 13.65
N ARG A 115 12.26 13.77 13.62
CA ARG A 115 13.68 13.82 13.27
C ARG A 115 14.08 12.71 12.29
N GLY A 116 13.35 12.59 11.20
CA GLY A 116 13.58 11.55 10.20
C GLY A 116 13.06 10.19 10.65
N TRP A 117 13.94 9.32 11.15
CA TRP A 117 13.58 7.97 11.63
C TRP A 117 13.46 7.87 13.16
N THR A 118 13.57 8.98 13.90
CA THR A 118 13.51 9.04 15.36
C THR A 118 12.68 10.22 15.85
N GLY A 119 12.33 10.21 17.12
CA GLY A 119 11.60 11.27 17.76
C GLY A 119 10.12 10.95 17.95
N GLU A 120 9.29 11.97 18.01
CA GLU A 120 7.84 11.82 18.13
C GLU A 120 7.27 11.31 16.80
N ARG A 121 6.44 10.27 16.89
CA ARG A 121 5.75 9.68 15.74
C ARG A 121 4.36 10.29 15.61
N THR A 122 3.99 10.64 14.39
CA THR A 122 2.64 11.08 13.99
C THR A 122 2.15 10.20 12.86
N ASP A 123 1.01 9.56 13.05
CA ASP A 123 0.32 8.82 11.99
C ASP A 123 -0.74 9.73 11.35
N VAL A 124 -0.80 9.72 10.02
CA VAL A 124 -1.73 10.56 9.25
C VAL A 124 -2.34 9.77 8.08
N VAL A 125 -3.50 10.20 7.62
CA VAL A 125 -3.98 9.88 6.29
C VAL A 125 -3.61 11.06 5.39
N THR A 126 -2.62 10.88 4.53
CA THR A 126 -2.24 11.86 3.51
C THR A 126 -3.17 11.71 2.32
N ILE A 127 -3.68 12.83 1.80
CA ILE A 127 -4.66 12.86 0.71
C ILE A 127 -4.04 13.57 -0.49
N TYR A 128 -4.12 12.91 -1.64
CA TYR A 128 -3.60 13.42 -2.90
C TYR A 128 -4.72 13.57 -3.93
N ASP A 129 -4.62 14.59 -4.78
CA ASP A 129 -5.46 14.74 -5.97
C ASP A 129 -5.05 13.73 -7.04
N GLN A 130 -6.01 13.04 -7.67
CA GLN A 130 -5.71 12.06 -8.71
C GLN A 130 -5.15 12.66 -10.00
N ALA A 131 -5.53 13.90 -10.33
CA ALA A 131 -5.12 14.51 -11.59
C ALA A 131 -3.70 15.07 -11.54
N THR A 132 -3.29 15.59 -10.39
CA THR A 132 -1.99 16.26 -10.23
C THR A 132 -0.98 15.44 -9.43
N LEU A 133 -1.45 14.42 -8.67
CA LEU A 133 -0.68 13.68 -7.67
C LEU A 133 -0.10 14.55 -6.55
N GLU A 134 -0.58 15.78 -6.41
CA GLU A 134 -0.19 16.69 -5.34
C GLU A 134 -0.92 16.36 -4.04
N LYS A 135 -0.23 16.49 -2.92
CA LYS A 135 -0.85 16.45 -1.59
C LYS A 135 -1.80 17.64 -1.44
N ILE A 136 -3.07 17.35 -1.20
CA ILE A 136 -4.10 18.38 -1.01
C ILE A 136 -4.54 18.54 0.45
N ASP A 137 -4.36 17.50 1.29
CA ASP A 137 -4.77 17.54 2.69
C ASP A 137 -4.09 16.43 3.50
N GLU A 138 -4.28 16.47 4.83
CA GLU A 138 -3.96 15.35 5.72
C GLU A 138 -4.91 15.29 6.92
N ILE A 139 -5.14 14.08 7.42
CA ILE A 139 -5.93 13.83 8.62
C ILE A 139 -5.04 13.16 9.65
N VAL A 140 -4.77 13.84 10.77
CA VAL A 140 -3.97 13.28 11.85
C VAL A 140 -4.77 12.19 12.56
N LEU A 141 -4.17 11.00 12.67
CA LEU A 141 -4.71 9.90 13.46
C LEU A 141 -4.25 10.05 14.92
N PRO A 142 -5.16 9.95 15.89
CA PRO A 142 -4.76 9.96 17.29
C PRO A 142 -3.99 8.68 17.59
N PHE A 143 -2.82 8.82 18.18
CA PHE A 143 -1.92 7.73 18.58
C PHE A 143 -1.15 7.07 17.40
N ALA A 144 0.04 6.62 17.71
CA ALA A 144 0.94 5.94 16.80
C ALA A 144 0.64 4.44 16.77
N LYS A 145 -0.35 3.99 16.01
CA LYS A 145 -0.90 2.62 16.07
C LYS A 145 -0.87 1.85 14.75
N ARG A 146 -0.71 2.53 13.62
CA ARG A 146 -0.73 1.89 12.29
C ARG A 146 0.18 0.66 12.24
N SER A 147 -0.25 -0.38 11.54
CA SER A 147 0.58 -1.54 11.22
C SER A 147 1.85 -1.12 10.47
N MET A 148 2.97 -1.78 10.79
CA MET A 148 4.28 -1.52 10.20
C MET A 148 4.98 -2.83 9.82
N THR A 149 4.25 -3.92 9.61
CA THR A 149 4.86 -5.23 9.30
C THR A 149 5.16 -5.35 7.83
N MET A 150 4.19 -5.83 7.06
CA MET A 150 4.27 -5.92 5.61
C MET A 150 3.18 -5.04 4.99
N PRO A 151 3.33 -4.58 3.73
CA PRO A 151 2.24 -3.93 3.03
C PRO A 151 1.11 -4.94 2.82
N GLU A 152 -0.10 -4.63 3.25
CA GLU A 152 -1.26 -5.50 3.14
C GLU A 152 -2.40 -4.74 2.46
N LYS A 153 -2.98 -5.34 1.42
CA LYS A 153 -4.04 -4.72 0.62
C LYS A 153 -5.26 -4.35 1.48
N PHE A 154 -5.61 -5.20 2.45
CA PHE A 154 -6.76 -4.99 3.32
C PHE A 154 -6.43 -4.21 4.60
N ALA A 155 -5.24 -3.59 4.69
CA ALA A 155 -4.90 -2.68 5.79
C ALA A 155 -5.55 -1.29 5.67
N ALA A 156 -5.99 -0.89 4.47
CA ALA A 156 -6.75 0.34 4.23
C ALA A 156 -7.88 0.08 3.23
N GLN A 157 -9.14 0.30 3.63
CA GLN A 157 -10.30 0.04 2.80
C GLN A 157 -11.33 1.16 2.88
N LEU A 158 -11.88 1.56 1.74
CA LEU A 158 -12.99 2.50 1.66
C LEU A 158 -14.33 1.76 1.74
N ILE A 159 -15.27 2.33 2.48
CA ILE A 159 -16.64 1.81 2.63
C ILE A 159 -17.67 2.96 2.57
N ASP A 160 -18.96 2.62 2.49
CA ASP A 160 -20.08 3.58 2.48
C ASP A 160 -19.93 4.63 1.35
N HIS A 161 -19.81 4.18 0.09
CA HIS A 161 -19.58 5.04 -1.08
C HIS A 161 -18.38 5.96 -0.88
N ASP A 162 -17.26 5.37 -0.50
CA ASP A 162 -15.97 6.03 -0.26
C ASP A 162 -16.02 7.16 0.77
N ARG A 163 -16.97 7.12 1.71
CA ARG A 163 -17.06 8.11 2.78
C ARG A 163 -16.11 7.80 3.93
N PHE A 164 -16.02 6.54 4.32
CA PHE A 164 -15.17 6.15 5.44
C PHE A 164 -13.98 5.33 4.94
N LEU A 165 -12.79 5.74 5.37
CA LEU A 165 -11.58 4.95 5.25
C LEU A 165 -11.36 4.19 6.56
N LEU A 166 -11.26 2.87 6.46
CA LEU A 166 -10.86 1.98 7.53
C LEU A 166 -9.35 1.80 7.49
N VAL A 167 -8.69 1.95 8.63
CA VAL A 167 -7.25 1.76 8.77
C VAL A 167 -6.97 0.73 9.84
N PHE A 168 -6.35 -0.37 9.47
CA PHE A 168 -5.92 -1.40 10.41
C PHE A 168 -4.73 -0.93 11.25
N ASN A 169 -4.81 -1.12 12.55
CA ASN A 169 -3.80 -0.78 13.54
C ASN A 169 -3.32 -2.04 14.27
N MET A 170 -2.04 -2.07 14.63
CA MET A 170 -1.41 -3.23 15.25
C MET A 170 -1.03 -3.04 16.72
N ASN A 171 -0.76 -1.82 17.17
CA ASN A 171 -0.21 -1.50 18.50
C ASN A 171 -1.15 -0.63 19.34
N PRO A 172 -1.20 -0.80 20.66
CA PRO A 172 -0.66 -1.90 21.46
C PRO A 172 -1.48 -3.19 21.36
N ALA A 173 -2.68 -3.09 20.81
CA ALA A 173 -3.59 -4.18 20.45
C ALA A 173 -4.21 -3.87 19.09
N THR A 174 -4.66 -4.90 18.38
CA THR A 174 -5.24 -4.72 17.07
C THR A 174 -6.56 -3.96 17.13
N SER A 175 -6.71 -2.98 16.26
CA SER A 175 -7.88 -2.11 16.15
C SER A 175 -8.06 -1.60 14.71
N VAL A 176 -9.18 -0.94 14.46
CA VAL A 176 -9.46 -0.25 13.20
C VAL A 176 -9.80 1.20 13.49
N SER A 177 -9.02 2.12 12.92
CA SER A 177 -9.37 3.54 12.89
C SER A 177 -10.39 3.79 11.78
N VAL A 178 -11.48 4.47 12.10
CA VAL A 178 -12.49 4.92 11.15
C VAL A 178 -12.29 6.41 10.88
N VAL A 179 -12.06 6.75 9.62
CA VAL A 179 -11.80 8.12 9.18
C VAL A 179 -12.89 8.57 8.20
N ASP A 180 -13.60 9.64 8.50
CA ASP A 180 -14.54 10.27 7.55
C ASP A 180 -13.73 11.16 6.59
N VAL A 181 -13.38 10.62 5.43
CA VAL A 181 -12.57 11.33 4.43
C VAL A 181 -13.36 12.48 3.78
N ALA A 182 -14.69 12.42 3.80
CA ALA A 182 -15.53 13.52 3.32
C ALA A 182 -15.49 14.75 4.24
N ARG A 183 -15.39 14.50 5.56
CA ARG A 183 -15.33 15.55 6.58
C ARG A 183 -13.90 15.87 7.02
N ARG A 184 -12.90 15.17 6.50
CA ARG A 184 -11.49 15.28 6.89
C ARG A 184 -11.28 15.09 8.39
N ALA A 185 -11.86 14.04 8.95
CA ALA A 185 -11.85 13.85 10.40
C ALA A 185 -11.69 12.37 10.80
N PHE A 186 -10.86 12.13 11.82
CA PHE A 186 -10.89 10.88 12.56
C PHE A 186 -12.23 10.78 13.31
N VAL A 187 -12.90 9.62 13.20
CA VAL A 187 -14.21 9.42 13.83
C VAL A 187 -14.08 8.63 15.13
N THR A 188 -13.48 7.46 15.06
CA THR A 188 -13.36 6.55 16.21
C THR A 188 -12.33 5.46 15.94
N GLU A 189 -11.98 4.74 17.00
CA GLU A 189 -11.21 3.51 16.95
C GLU A 189 -12.07 2.35 17.46
N ILE A 190 -12.02 1.23 16.76
CA ILE A 190 -12.77 0.02 17.09
C ILE A 190 -11.76 -1.10 17.38
N GLU A 191 -11.71 -1.56 18.61
CA GLU A 191 -10.84 -2.66 19.01
C GLU A 191 -11.29 -3.98 18.37
N ILE A 192 -10.34 -4.74 17.81
CA ILE A 192 -10.51 -6.06 17.20
C ILE A 192 -9.47 -7.06 17.74
N PRO A 193 -9.42 -7.30 19.06
CA PRO A 193 -8.33 -8.04 19.69
C PRO A 193 -8.15 -9.42 19.07
N ALA A 194 -6.89 -9.75 18.75
CA ALA A 194 -6.45 -10.98 18.08
C ALA A 194 -7.04 -11.20 16.68
N CYS A 195 -7.57 -10.17 16.03
CA CYS A 195 -8.01 -10.21 14.64
C CYS A 195 -7.23 -9.20 13.80
N ALA A 196 -7.20 -9.39 12.48
CA ALA A 196 -6.40 -8.58 11.56
C ALA A 196 -7.15 -8.25 10.28
N LEU A 197 -6.76 -7.11 9.68
CA LEU A 197 -7.20 -6.58 8.40
C LEU A 197 -8.71 -6.23 8.36
N THR A 198 -9.14 -5.64 7.25
CA THR A 198 -10.51 -5.14 7.10
C THR A 198 -11.07 -5.56 5.76
N TYR A 199 -12.05 -6.44 5.75
CA TYR A 199 -12.77 -6.87 4.54
C TYR A 199 -14.12 -6.16 4.50
N PRO A 200 -14.38 -5.29 3.52
CA PRO A 200 -15.67 -4.60 3.41
C PRO A 200 -16.84 -5.58 3.48
N THR A 201 -17.81 -5.30 4.34
CA THR A 201 -18.92 -6.21 4.64
C THR A 201 -20.24 -5.43 4.76
N GLY A 202 -21.21 -5.77 3.90
CA GLY A 202 -22.42 -4.98 3.78
C GLY A 202 -22.16 -3.54 3.33
N PRO A 203 -23.15 -2.67 3.41
CA PRO A 203 -23.03 -1.31 2.87
C PRO A 203 -22.15 -0.39 3.73
N ARG A 204 -21.99 -0.66 5.02
CA ARG A 204 -21.25 0.19 5.96
C ARG A 204 -20.67 -0.64 7.11
N GLY A 205 -19.83 -1.61 6.75
CA GLY A 205 -19.20 -2.46 7.74
C GLY A 205 -17.94 -3.11 7.20
N PHE A 206 -17.33 -3.89 8.05
CA PHE A 206 -16.18 -4.72 7.72
C PHE A 206 -16.16 -6.00 8.54
N SER A 207 -15.49 -7.00 8.04
CA SER A 207 -15.15 -8.20 8.79
C SER A 207 -13.64 -8.29 8.94
N THR A 208 -13.17 -9.02 9.94
CA THR A 208 -11.76 -9.20 10.27
C THR A 208 -11.49 -10.65 10.65
N LEU A 209 -10.41 -11.24 10.11
CA LEU A 209 -9.97 -12.61 10.42
C LEU A 209 -9.30 -12.64 11.79
N CYS A 210 -9.57 -13.69 12.57
CA CYS A 210 -9.02 -13.84 13.90
C CYS A 210 -8.07 -15.04 13.99
N GLY A 211 -7.07 -14.94 14.86
CA GLY A 211 -6.02 -15.94 15.04
C GLY A 211 -6.51 -17.30 15.59
N ASP A 212 -7.76 -17.41 16.01
CA ASP A 212 -8.40 -18.67 16.41
C ASP A 212 -9.23 -19.33 15.29
N GLY A 213 -9.11 -18.83 14.06
CA GLY A 213 -9.85 -19.34 12.90
C GLY A 213 -11.29 -18.85 12.79
N SER A 214 -11.70 -17.93 13.64
CA SER A 214 -13.00 -17.26 13.57
C SER A 214 -12.92 -15.95 12.80
N MET A 215 -14.04 -15.24 12.68
CA MET A 215 -14.13 -13.90 12.12
C MET A 215 -15.03 -13.03 12.98
N VAL A 216 -14.80 -11.72 12.96
CA VAL A 216 -15.70 -10.74 13.59
C VAL A 216 -16.19 -9.79 12.51
N SER A 217 -17.50 -9.63 12.40
CA SER A 217 -18.16 -8.63 11.55
C SER A 217 -18.58 -7.42 12.38
N VAL A 218 -18.29 -6.24 11.88
CA VAL A 218 -18.56 -4.95 12.52
C VAL A 218 -19.41 -4.12 11.59
N GLN A 219 -20.52 -3.58 12.09
CA GLN A 219 -21.33 -2.60 11.37
C GLN A 219 -21.22 -1.23 12.01
N LEU A 220 -21.13 -0.20 11.19
CA LEU A 220 -21.09 1.20 11.61
C LEU A 220 -22.45 1.86 11.44
N ASP A 221 -22.72 2.86 12.28
CA ASP A 221 -23.85 3.76 12.11
C ASP A 221 -23.58 4.82 11.02
N ALA A 222 -24.54 5.70 10.81
CA ALA A 222 -24.43 6.77 9.81
C ALA A 222 -23.32 7.79 10.10
N ASP A 223 -22.82 7.83 11.33
CA ASP A 223 -21.72 8.72 11.73
C ASP A 223 -20.36 7.99 11.80
N GLY A 224 -20.29 6.73 11.36
CA GLY A 224 -19.07 5.93 11.34
C GLY A 224 -18.68 5.33 12.69
N ARG A 225 -19.60 5.33 13.68
CA ARG A 225 -19.37 4.74 15.00
C ARG A 225 -19.83 3.29 15.03
N LEU A 226 -19.32 2.52 15.99
CA LEU A 226 -19.73 1.14 16.18
C LEU A 226 -21.25 1.04 16.42
N LYS A 227 -21.97 0.32 15.56
CA LYS A 227 -23.40 0.00 15.66
C LYS A 227 -23.61 -1.40 16.23
N SER A 228 -22.92 -2.39 15.67
CA SER A 228 -23.01 -3.78 16.10
C SER A 228 -21.72 -4.54 15.82
N ARG A 229 -21.54 -5.65 16.56
CA ARG A 229 -20.43 -6.57 16.39
C ARG A 229 -20.95 -7.99 16.54
N GLU A 230 -20.67 -8.82 15.54
CA GLU A 230 -21.08 -10.22 15.51
C GLU A 230 -19.89 -11.12 15.28
N ARG A 231 -19.81 -12.22 16.03
CA ARG A 231 -18.75 -13.20 15.86
C ARG A 231 -19.24 -14.35 14.97
N VAL A 232 -18.50 -14.61 13.91
CA VAL A 232 -18.64 -15.81 13.09
C VAL A 232 -17.78 -16.89 13.72
N ALA A 233 -18.38 -18.06 13.98
CA ALA A 233 -17.68 -19.17 14.61
C ALA A 233 -16.44 -19.59 13.80
N ALA A 234 -15.44 -20.17 14.48
CA ALA A 234 -14.24 -20.68 13.82
C ALA A 234 -14.59 -21.68 12.70
N PHE A 235 -14.02 -21.49 11.53
CA PHE A 235 -14.30 -22.27 10.32
C PHE A 235 -13.02 -22.82 9.67
N PHE A 236 -11.86 -22.51 10.18
CA PHE A 236 -10.58 -23.11 9.84
C PHE A 236 -9.69 -23.22 11.08
N ASP A 237 -8.70 -24.08 11.01
CA ASP A 237 -7.67 -24.23 12.05
C ASP A 237 -6.34 -23.67 11.53
N PRO A 238 -5.88 -22.51 12.03
CA PRO A 238 -4.63 -21.91 11.59
C PRO A 238 -3.39 -22.78 11.84
N GLY A 239 -3.45 -23.69 12.80
CA GLY A 239 -2.36 -24.63 13.10
C GLY A 239 -2.33 -25.85 12.18
N VAL A 240 -3.40 -26.08 11.39
CA VAL A 240 -3.50 -27.23 10.48
C VAL A 240 -3.43 -26.79 9.04
N ASP A 241 -4.24 -25.80 8.63
CA ASP A 241 -4.27 -25.29 7.26
C ASP A 241 -4.66 -23.81 7.27
N PRO A 242 -3.68 -22.91 7.46
CA PRO A 242 -3.91 -21.48 7.56
C PRO A 242 -4.46 -20.91 6.26
N LEU A 243 -5.36 -19.92 6.38
CA LEU A 243 -5.78 -19.08 5.26
C LEU A 243 -4.72 -18.02 4.96
N PHE A 244 -4.53 -17.71 3.69
CA PHE A 244 -3.87 -16.48 3.28
C PHE A 244 -4.84 -15.30 3.47
N GLU A 245 -4.37 -14.25 4.14
CA GLU A 245 -5.15 -13.04 4.40
C GLU A 245 -5.38 -12.19 3.14
N GLU A 246 -4.54 -12.38 2.11
CA GLU A 246 -4.63 -11.72 0.80
C GLU A 246 -5.56 -12.48 -0.15
N GLY A 247 -6.81 -12.68 0.28
CA GLY A 247 -7.89 -13.14 -0.58
C GLY A 247 -8.32 -12.07 -1.60
N THR A 248 -9.16 -12.44 -2.57
CA THR A 248 -9.79 -11.48 -3.48
C THR A 248 -11.31 -11.55 -3.36
N ILE A 249 -11.98 -10.40 -3.51
CA ILE A 249 -13.43 -10.29 -3.44
C ILE A 249 -13.98 -10.18 -4.86
N ILE A 250 -14.92 -11.06 -5.22
CA ILE A 250 -15.63 -11.07 -6.50
C ILE A 250 -17.11 -10.96 -6.19
N GLU A 251 -17.77 -9.88 -6.62
CA GLU A 251 -19.21 -9.64 -6.41
C GLU A 251 -19.65 -9.85 -4.95
N GLY A 252 -18.83 -9.35 -4.02
CA GLY A 252 -19.08 -9.42 -2.59
C GLY A 252 -18.79 -10.77 -1.94
N VAL A 253 -18.27 -11.76 -2.66
CA VAL A 253 -17.78 -13.03 -2.13
C VAL A 253 -16.26 -13.04 -2.12
N GLY A 254 -15.66 -13.22 -0.96
CA GLY A 254 -14.22 -13.38 -0.79
C GLY A 254 -13.79 -14.82 -1.04
N TYR A 255 -12.67 -14.96 -1.74
CA TYR A 255 -12.01 -16.24 -2.05
C TYR A 255 -10.64 -16.23 -1.39
N PHE A 256 -10.49 -17.01 -0.34
CA PHE A 256 -9.28 -17.08 0.48
C PHE A 256 -8.58 -18.42 0.30
N PRO A 257 -7.44 -18.47 -0.40
CA PRO A 257 -6.67 -19.71 -0.49
C PRO A 257 -6.17 -20.17 0.87
N THR A 258 -6.03 -21.47 1.02
CA THR A 258 -5.34 -22.08 2.16
C THR A 258 -3.95 -22.53 1.75
N PHE A 259 -3.06 -22.66 2.72
CA PHE A 259 -1.70 -23.07 2.45
C PHE A 259 -1.61 -24.46 1.80
N HIS A 260 -2.53 -25.36 2.08
CA HIS A 260 -2.58 -26.70 1.48
C HIS A 260 -3.32 -26.79 0.15
N GLY A 261 -3.74 -25.65 -0.40
CA GLY A 261 -4.28 -25.57 -1.76
C GLY A 261 -5.79 -25.81 -1.86
N ASP A 262 -6.53 -25.47 -0.84
CA ASP A 262 -7.98 -25.27 -0.92
C ASP A 262 -8.27 -23.75 -1.03
N VAL A 263 -9.53 -23.39 -1.28
CA VAL A 263 -10.03 -22.03 -1.18
C VAL A 263 -11.30 -22.02 -0.34
N GLN A 264 -11.37 -21.07 0.60
CA GLN A 264 -12.54 -20.83 1.42
C GLN A 264 -13.32 -19.64 0.85
N GLU A 265 -14.61 -19.85 0.58
CA GLU A 265 -15.53 -18.77 0.22
C GLU A 265 -16.06 -18.09 1.49
N ILE A 266 -16.18 -16.76 1.47
CA ILE A 266 -16.78 -15.96 2.53
C ILE A 266 -17.66 -14.89 1.88
N ASP A 267 -18.96 -14.91 2.16
CA ASP A 267 -19.92 -13.93 1.63
C ASP A 267 -19.96 -12.70 2.54
N PHE A 268 -19.59 -11.53 1.99
CA PHE A 268 -19.56 -10.24 2.67
C PHE A 268 -20.73 -9.31 2.32
N ARG A 269 -21.72 -9.77 1.53
CA ARG A 269 -22.82 -8.91 1.06
C ARG A 269 -23.81 -8.53 2.17
N GLY A 270 -23.95 -9.36 3.19
CA GLY A 270 -24.82 -9.10 4.35
C GLY A 270 -24.15 -8.21 5.41
N ASP A 271 -24.91 -7.88 6.46
CA ASP A 271 -24.36 -7.14 7.62
C ASP A 271 -23.36 -7.98 8.44
N THR A 272 -23.37 -9.29 8.29
CA THR A 272 -22.46 -10.24 8.91
C THR A 272 -21.91 -11.17 7.84
N ALA A 273 -20.60 -11.42 7.86
CA ALA A 273 -19.97 -12.36 6.96
C ALA A 273 -20.55 -13.76 7.14
N THR A 274 -20.77 -14.47 6.05
CA THR A 274 -21.27 -15.83 6.04
C THR A 274 -20.24 -16.75 5.41
N VAL A 275 -19.85 -17.79 6.13
CA VAL A 275 -18.91 -18.80 5.65
C VAL A 275 -19.56 -19.64 4.57
N GLY A 276 -18.97 -19.61 3.38
CA GLY A 276 -19.42 -20.35 2.21
C GLY A 276 -18.74 -21.72 2.07
N GLN A 277 -18.70 -22.21 0.85
CA GLN A 277 -18.09 -23.50 0.57
C GLN A 277 -16.57 -23.43 0.59
N ARG A 278 -15.95 -24.57 0.92
CA ARG A 278 -14.53 -24.81 0.73
C ARG A 278 -14.36 -25.85 -0.39
N TRP A 279 -13.46 -25.56 -1.33
CA TRP A 279 -13.18 -26.43 -2.46
C TRP A 279 -11.70 -26.42 -2.81
N SER A 280 -11.23 -27.44 -3.54
CA SER A 280 -9.80 -27.61 -3.78
C SER A 280 -9.34 -26.94 -5.08
N LEU A 281 -8.22 -26.18 -4.97
CA LEU A 281 -7.46 -25.63 -6.09
C LEU A 281 -6.62 -26.70 -6.78
N VAL A 282 -6.28 -27.79 -6.09
CA VAL A 282 -5.35 -28.82 -6.55
C VAL A 282 -6.01 -30.18 -6.63
N SER A 283 -5.68 -30.97 -7.65
CA SER A 283 -6.03 -32.38 -7.68
C SER A 283 -5.22 -33.18 -6.66
N GLU A 284 -5.65 -34.41 -6.31
CA GLU A 284 -4.91 -35.31 -5.41
C GLU A 284 -3.45 -35.49 -5.88
N ARG A 285 -3.22 -35.68 -7.18
CA ARG A 285 -1.87 -35.80 -7.75
C ARG A 285 -1.04 -34.53 -7.52
N GLN A 286 -1.62 -33.35 -7.70
CA GLN A 286 -0.93 -32.08 -7.50
C GLN A 286 -0.63 -31.83 -6.02
N ARG A 287 -1.56 -32.21 -5.12
CA ARG A 287 -1.35 -32.17 -3.68
C ARG A 287 -0.20 -33.10 -3.26
N ALA A 288 -0.14 -34.30 -3.83
CA ALA A 288 0.97 -35.23 -3.61
C ALA A 288 2.32 -34.72 -4.15
N MET A 289 2.29 -33.80 -5.12
CA MET A 289 3.46 -33.06 -5.65
C MET A 289 3.69 -31.74 -4.92
N ASN A 290 3.04 -31.49 -3.80
CA ASN A 290 3.15 -30.29 -2.98
C ASN A 290 2.89 -28.97 -3.73
N TRP A 291 2.01 -28.97 -4.75
CA TRP A 291 1.55 -27.71 -5.32
C TRP A 291 0.74 -26.93 -4.30
N ARG A 292 1.13 -25.68 -4.04
CA ARG A 292 0.52 -24.83 -3.02
C ARG A 292 0.46 -23.38 -3.51
N PRO A 293 -0.48 -22.56 -3.00
CA PRO A 293 -0.38 -21.12 -3.12
C PRO A 293 0.85 -20.60 -2.39
N GLY A 294 1.45 -19.52 -2.89
CA GLY A 294 2.57 -18.86 -2.22
C GLY A 294 2.86 -17.50 -2.83
N GLY A 295 3.41 -16.61 -2.01
CA GLY A 295 3.73 -15.24 -2.36
C GLY A 295 3.15 -14.25 -1.36
N HIS A 296 3.12 -12.99 -1.75
CA HIS A 296 2.59 -11.92 -0.92
C HIS A 296 1.16 -11.55 -1.32
N GLN A 297 0.95 -10.99 -2.52
CA GLN A 297 -0.39 -10.76 -3.07
C GLN A 297 -0.74 -11.91 -4.02
N ILE A 298 -1.20 -13.01 -3.45
CA ILE A 298 -1.31 -14.29 -4.17
C ILE A 298 -2.57 -14.44 -5.01
N THR A 299 -3.55 -13.54 -4.87
CA THR A 299 -4.82 -13.63 -5.59
C THR A 299 -5.14 -12.36 -6.36
N ALA A 300 -5.86 -12.55 -7.47
CA ALA A 300 -6.48 -11.48 -8.24
C ALA A 300 -7.78 -11.96 -8.88
N ALA A 301 -8.58 -11.03 -9.37
CA ALA A 301 -9.80 -11.33 -10.13
C ALA A 301 -9.90 -10.49 -11.40
N ASP A 302 -10.56 -11.04 -12.41
CA ASP A 302 -10.99 -10.26 -13.58
C ASP A 302 -12.49 -9.91 -13.52
N LYS A 303 -12.93 -8.99 -14.38
CA LYS A 303 -14.34 -8.55 -14.46
C LYS A 303 -15.33 -9.65 -14.91
N ARG A 304 -14.85 -10.84 -15.26
CA ARG A 304 -15.69 -12.00 -15.64
C ARG A 304 -15.89 -12.94 -14.45
N GLY A 305 -15.43 -12.56 -13.26
CA GLY A 305 -15.53 -13.37 -12.07
C GLY A 305 -14.55 -14.55 -12.04
N ARG A 306 -13.40 -14.45 -12.71
CA ARG A 306 -12.35 -15.46 -12.62
C ARG A 306 -11.39 -15.15 -11.49
N LEU A 307 -11.06 -16.17 -10.72
CA LEU A 307 -10.06 -16.16 -9.67
C LEU A 307 -8.72 -16.59 -10.23
N TYR A 308 -7.69 -15.78 -10.05
CA TYR A 308 -6.29 -16.04 -10.35
C TYR A 308 -5.55 -16.32 -9.05
N VAL A 309 -4.77 -17.40 -9.02
CA VAL A 309 -4.01 -17.78 -7.81
C VAL A 309 -2.57 -18.08 -8.21
N LEU A 310 -1.63 -17.45 -7.49
CA LEU A 310 -0.19 -17.69 -7.65
C LEU A 310 0.17 -19.00 -6.96
N MET A 311 0.82 -19.90 -7.69
CA MET A 311 1.06 -21.27 -7.29
C MET A 311 2.53 -21.65 -7.41
N GLN A 312 3.04 -22.35 -6.39
CA GLN A 312 4.40 -22.89 -6.35
C GLN A 312 4.39 -24.44 -6.36
N PRO A 313 5.33 -25.08 -7.08
CA PRO A 313 5.60 -26.50 -6.92
C PRO A 313 6.45 -26.75 -5.68
N ASP A 314 6.44 -28.00 -5.19
CA ASP A 314 7.29 -28.48 -4.10
C ASP A 314 7.23 -27.66 -2.80
N GLY A 315 6.08 -26.98 -2.55
CA GLY A 315 5.87 -26.17 -1.37
C GLY A 315 5.94 -26.98 -0.08
N GLY A 316 6.52 -26.40 0.97
CA GLY A 316 6.71 -27.00 2.28
C GLY A 316 6.47 -26.02 3.41
N GLU A 317 6.68 -26.45 4.64
CA GLU A 317 6.61 -25.56 5.80
C GLU A 317 7.55 -24.36 5.62
N GLY A 318 7.04 -23.14 5.83
CA GLY A 318 7.79 -21.91 5.67
C GLY A 318 7.78 -21.30 4.26
N THR A 319 7.35 -22.01 3.21
CA THR A 319 7.42 -21.51 1.83
C THR A 319 6.25 -20.62 1.42
N HIS A 320 5.37 -20.27 2.31
CA HIS A 320 4.15 -19.52 1.99
C HIS A 320 4.42 -18.12 1.38
N LYS A 321 5.63 -17.56 1.56
CA LYS A 321 6.04 -16.26 1.00
C LYS A 321 7.02 -16.34 -0.15
N ASP A 322 7.40 -17.54 -0.57
CA ASP A 322 8.44 -17.72 -1.60
C ASP A 322 7.96 -17.36 -3.01
N GLY A 323 6.69 -17.07 -3.18
CA GLY A 323 6.13 -16.78 -4.50
C GLY A 323 5.70 -18.02 -5.26
N GLY A 324 5.60 -17.92 -6.57
CA GLY A 324 5.18 -19.02 -7.41
C GLY A 324 5.67 -18.94 -8.86
N SER A 325 5.72 -20.10 -9.51
CA SER A 325 6.14 -20.26 -10.90
C SER A 325 5.00 -20.33 -11.89
N GLU A 326 3.77 -20.37 -11.41
CA GLU A 326 2.58 -20.42 -12.27
C GLU A 326 1.43 -19.61 -11.67
N VAL A 327 0.58 -19.04 -12.52
CA VAL A 327 -0.73 -18.53 -12.14
C VAL A 327 -1.80 -19.48 -12.66
N TRP A 328 -2.62 -19.98 -11.74
CA TRP A 328 -3.76 -20.83 -12.09
C TRP A 328 -5.05 -20.03 -12.05
N VAL A 329 -5.90 -20.20 -13.06
CA VAL A 329 -7.14 -19.45 -13.23
C VAL A 329 -8.34 -20.37 -13.07
N TYR A 330 -9.29 -19.93 -12.25
CA TYR A 330 -10.51 -20.68 -11.95
C TYR A 330 -11.75 -19.91 -12.35
N ASP A 331 -12.71 -20.62 -12.90
CA ASP A 331 -14.09 -20.16 -12.95
C ASP A 331 -14.71 -20.44 -11.59
N VAL A 332 -15.12 -19.41 -10.86
CA VAL A 332 -15.60 -19.57 -9.48
C VAL A 332 -17.01 -20.15 -9.41
N ALA A 333 -17.84 -19.96 -10.43
CA ALA A 333 -19.17 -20.52 -10.49
C ALA A 333 -19.12 -22.05 -10.67
N GLU A 334 -18.21 -22.51 -11.54
CA GLU A 334 -17.98 -23.92 -11.81
C GLU A 334 -16.99 -24.57 -10.83
N ARG A 335 -16.27 -23.76 -10.02
CA ARG A 335 -15.16 -24.21 -9.15
C ARG A 335 -14.14 -25.05 -9.90
N ALA A 336 -13.89 -24.69 -11.14
CA ALA A 336 -13.06 -25.44 -12.07
C ALA A 336 -11.89 -24.61 -12.58
N ARG A 337 -10.70 -25.22 -12.61
CA ARG A 337 -9.53 -24.58 -13.21
C ARG A 337 -9.68 -24.55 -14.73
N VAL A 338 -9.61 -23.33 -15.30
CA VAL A 338 -9.77 -23.09 -16.74
C VAL A 338 -8.45 -22.80 -17.45
N GLN A 339 -7.39 -22.40 -16.69
CA GLN A 339 -6.10 -22.06 -17.28
C GLN A 339 -4.96 -22.30 -16.30
N ARG A 340 -3.77 -22.58 -16.82
CA ARG A 340 -2.48 -22.50 -16.13
C ARG A 340 -1.56 -21.64 -16.98
N THR A 341 -0.94 -20.66 -16.37
CA THR A 341 0.00 -19.73 -17.00
C THR A 341 1.37 -19.93 -16.35
N PRO A 342 2.31 -20.63 -17.00
CA PRO A 342 3.70 -20.65 -16.55
C PRO A 342 4.30 -19.24 -16.60
N LEU A 343 5.04 -18.87 -15.57
CA LEU A 343 5.65 -17.57 -15.47
C LEU A 343 7.08 -17.56 -16.00
N GLN A 344 7.48 -16.44 -16.61
CA GLN A 344 8.85 -16.21 -17.08
C GLN A 344 9.81 -16.05 -15.89
N HIS A 345 9.41 -15.26 -14.91
CA HIS A 345 10.11 -15.06 -13.65
C HIS A 345 9.24 -15.55 -12.50
N TRP A 346 9.86 -15.90 -11.39
CA TRP A 346 9.15 -16.32 -10.20
C TRP A 346 8.38 -15.13 -9.61
N GLY A 347 7.06 -15.22 -9.60
CA GLY A 347 6.19 -14.14 -9.14
C GLY A 347 6.03 -14.14 -7.61
N ASN A 348 5.83 -12.98 -7.02
CA ASN A 348 5.50 -12.83 -5.60
C ASN A 348 4.13 -12.18 -5.37
N SER A 349 3.73 -11.28 -6.27
CA SER A 349 2.42 -10.62 -6.22
C SER A 349 1.77 -10.58 -7.59
N ILE A 350 0.46 -10.77 -7.65
CA ILE A 350 -0.30 -10.75 -8.90
C ILE A 350 -1.47 -9.78 -8.84
N ALA A 351 -1.81 -9.22 -10.00
CA ALA A 351 -3.01 -8.41 -10.20
C ALA A 351 -3.55 -8.60 -11.62
N VAL A 352 -4.83 -8.30 -11.85
CA VAL A 352 -5.42 -8.32 -13.19
C VAL A 352 -6.03 -6.97 -13.50
N THR A 353 -5.60 -6.35 -14.61
CA THR A 353 -6.12 -5.04 -15.01
C THR A 353 -7.56 -5.14 -15.53
N ALA A 354 -8.28 -4.04 -15.42
CA ALA A 354 -9.61 -3.91 -16.02
C ALA A 354 -9.53 -3.56 -17.51
N GLY A 355 -10.66 -3.63 -18.19
CA GLY A 355 -10.79 -3.22 -19.59
C GLY A 355 -11.04 -4.39 -20.55
N THR A 356 -11.06 -4.07 -21.85
CA THR A 356 -11.41 -5.04 -22.89
C THR A 356 -10.31 -6.07 -23.19
N LYS A 357 -9.06 -5.73 -22.89
CA LYS A 357 -7.89 -6.58 -22.95
C LYS A 357 -7.22 -6.64 -21.58
N PRO A 358 -7.76 -7.46 -20.66
CA PRO A 358 -7.19 -7.55 -19.32
C PRO A 358 -5.79 -8.15 -19.38
N GLN A 359 -4.89 -7.60 -18.59
CA GLN A 359 -3.53 -8.06 -18.43
C GLN A 359 -3.34 -8.67 -17.06
N LEU A 360 -2.70 -9.82 -16.99
CA LEU A 360 -2.18 -10.38 -15.75
C LEU A 360 -0.82 -9.73 -15.49
N ILE A 361 -0.73 -9.06 -14.39
CA ILE A 361 0.47 -8.39 -13.88
C ILE A 361 1.11 -9.30 -12.85
N VAL A 362 2.35 -9.65 -13.04
CA VAL A 362 3.12 -10.48 -12.12
C VAL A 362 4.32 -9.68 -11.64
N ASN A 363 4.34 -9.35 -10.38
CA ASN A 363 5.41 -8.58 -9.76
C ASN A 363 6.45 -9.52 -9.15
N ASN A 364 7.70 -9.28 -9.47
CA ASN A 364 8.86 -9.96 -8.92
C ASN A 364 9.74 -8.94 -8.17
N PRO A 365 9.65 -8.87 -6.84
CA PRO A 365 10.42 -7.90 -6.05
C PRO A 365 11.91 -8.23 -5.96
N GLU A 366 12.31 -9.47 -6.17
CA GLU A 366 13.72 -9.88 -6.12
C GLU A 366 14.52 -9.28 -7.28
N ASP A 367 13.98 -9.33 -8.49
CA ASP A 367 14.61 -8.78 -9.70
C ASP A 367 14.10 -7.37 -10.04
N MET A 368 13.16 -6.81 -9.26
CA MET A 368 12.49 -5.53 -9.54
C MET A 368 11.88 -5.49 -10.94
N THR A 369 11.22 -6.57 -11.35
CA THR A 369 10.55 -6.67 -12.63
C THR A 369 9.05 -6.86 -12.50
N ILE A 370 8.32 -6.45 -13.53
CA ILE A 370 6.89 -6.75 -13.69
C ILE A 370 6.69 -7.42 -15.04
N ASP A 371 6.30 -8.67 -15.00
CA ASP A 371 5.87 -9.39 -16.21
C ASP A 371 4.41 -9.10 -16.50
N VAL A 372 4.13 -8.78 -17.75
CA VAL A 372 2.79 -8.46 -18.26
C VAL A 372 2.35 -9.53 -19.24
N TYR A 373 1.31 -10.28 -18.86
CA TYR A 373 0.73 -11.32 -19.70
C TYR A 373 -0.64 -10.90 -20.21
N ASP A 374 -1.01 -11.32 -21.42
CA ASP A 374 -2.42 -11.33 -21.79
C ASP A 374 -3.18 -12.30 -20.87
N ALA A 375 -4.11 -11.79 -20.08
CA ALA A 375 -4.80 -12.58 -19.06
C ALA A 375 -5.68 -13.71 -19.61
N ARG A 376 -6.05 -13.65 -20.91
CA ARG A 376 -6.91 -14.66 -21.55
C ARG A 376 -6.12 -15.83 -22.12
N SER A 377 -4.98 -15.53 -22.73
CA SER A 377 -4.13 -16.56 -23.35
C SER A 377 -3.01 -17.05 -22.44
N GLY A 378 -2.62 -16.25 -21.43
CA GLY A 378 -1.44 -16.50 -20.61
C GLY A 378 -0.12 -16.24 -21.35
N THR A 379 -0.16 -15.52 -22.47
CA THR A 379 1.04 -15.22 -23.26
C THR A 379 1.75 -14.01 -22.67
N LEU A 380 3.05 -14.11 -22.41
CA LEU A 380 3.88 -12.99 -22.01
C LEU A 380 3.92 -11.95 -23.15
N GLU A 381 3.56 -10.72 -22.83
CA GLU A 381 3.60 -9.59 -23.75
C GLU A 381 4.89 -8.78 -23.61
N ARG A 382 5.32 -8.54 -22.37
CA ARG A 382 6.53 -7.77 -22.05
C ARG A 382 6.92 -7.90 -20.58
N THR A 383 8.12 -7.44 -20.27
CA THR A 383 8.62 -7.22 -18.90
C THR A 383 8.93 -5.74 -18.72
N LEU A 384 8.47 -5.15 -17.64
CA LEU A 384 8.83 -3.80 -17.19
C LEU A 384 9.99 -3.89 -16.22
N GLU A 385 10.95 -2.99 -16.37
CA GLU A 385 12.16 -2.88 -15.54
C GLU A 385 12.42 -1.42 -15.19
N ASP A 386 13.25 -1.17 -14.19
CA ASP A 386 13.72 0.17 -13.78
C ASP A 386 12.57 1.15 -13.47
N PHE A 387 11.47 0.65 -12.91
CA PHE A 387 10.31 1.48 -12.56
C PHE A 387 10.32 1.93 -11.10
N GLY A 388 11.02 1.23 -10.21
CA GLY A 388 11.06 1.46 -8.77
C GLY A 388 12.46 1.69 -8.24
N MET A 389 12.58 1.79 -6.91
CA MET A 389 13.86 2.05 -6.23
C MET A 389 14.47 0.81 -5.58
N GLU A 390 13.64 -0.02 -4.90
CA GLU A 390 14.15 -1.13 -4.10
C GLU A 390 13.31 -2.37 -4.10
N THR A 391 12.06 -2.29 -3.60
CA THR A 391 11.27 -3.48 -3.32
C THR A 391 9.80 -3.22 -3.65
N SER A 392 9.39 -3.68 -4.80
CA SER A 392 7.97 -3.66 -5.17
C SER A 392 7.23 -4.80 -4.47
N PHE A 393 6.14 -4.49 -3.77
CA PHE A 393 5.33 -5.49 -3.07
C PHE A 393 3.94 -5.63 -3.69
N LEU A 394 3.06 -4.66 -3.47
CA LEU A 394 1.68 -4.72 -3.91
C LEU A 394 1.48 -4.06 -5.26
N VAL A 395 0.54 -4.61 -6.02
CA VAL A 395 0.05 -4.03 -7.26
C VAL A 395 -1.44 -3.73 -7.12
N TYR A 396 -1.81 -2.47 -7.29
CA TYR A 396 -3.19 -2.01 -7.27
C TYR A 396 -3.65 -1.72 -8.70
N THR A 397 -4.75 -2.31 -9.11
CA THR A 397 -5.36 -2.05 -10.42
C THR A 397 -6.44 -0.98 -10.31
N MET A 398 -6.91 -0.49 -11.47
CA MET A 398 -8.00 0.47 -11.50
C MET A 398 -9.37 -0.18 -11.27
N HIS A 399 -9.42 -1.50 -11.21
CA HIS A 399 -10.58 -2.24 -10.74
C HIS A 399 -10.41 -2.50 -9.24
N GLN A 400 -11.14 -1.76 -8.44
CA GLN A 400 -11.38 -2.15 -7.05
C GLN A 400 -12.59 -3.08 -7.10
N GLY A 401 -12.46 -4.29 -6.60
CA GLY A 401 -13.57 -5.25 -6.59
C GLY A 401 -14.78 -4.62 -5.90
N GLU A 402 -15.80 -4.31 -6.67
CA GLU A 402 -17.13 -3.96 -6.21
C GLU A 402 -17.93 -5.23 -5.92
#